data_0f4ff57ca00a3d006f9596ce15a1b373
#
_entry.id   0f4ff57ca00a3d006f9596ce15a1b373
#
_cell.length_a   1.000
_cell.length_b   1.000
_cell.length_c   1.000
_cell.angle_alpha   90.00
_cell.angle_beta   90.00
_cell.angle_gamma   90.00
#
_symmetry.space_group_name_H-M   'P 1'
#
loop_
_entity.id
_entity.type
_entity.pdbx_description
1 polymer ?
#
loop_
_entity_poly.entity_id
_entity_poly.type
_entity_poly.pdbx_seq_one_letter_code
_entity_poly.pdbx_strand_id
1 'polypeptide(L)'
;MYNIVMCMDEVITGFRVNIGGAQTVLGVTPDLCTMGKAISNGIPVSCVGGKKEIMDCIRGNKVLVPGTYPGYGLGMAAVLATLDELTKDDCAVYKQVFKVQEKIMDGLVEISRKYDI
;
A
#
# COMPACT_ATOMS: atom_id res chain seq x y z
N MET A 1 19.89 19.98 -10.93
CA MET A 1 18.91 19.23 -10.12
C MET A 1 17.54 19.76 -10.50
N TYR A 2 16.64 18.93 -10.96
CA TYR A 2 15.30 19.38 -11.40
C TYR A 2 14.36 19.29 -10.20
N ASN A 3 13.63 20.36 -9.89
CA ASN A 3 12.61 20.38 -8.84
C ASN A 3 11.31 19.70 -9.36
N ILE A 4 11.36 18.39 -9.52
CA ILE A 4 10.22 17.59 -9.98
C ILE A 4 9.70 16.78 -8.79
N VAL A 5 8.41 16.91 -8.50
CA VAL A 5 7.73 16.11 -7.47
C VAL A 5 7.54 14.69 -7.99
N MET A 6 8.07 13.71 -7.26
CA MET A 6 7.86 12.30 -7.54
C MET A 6 6.65 11.79 -6.75
N CYS A 7 5.64 11.33 -7.46
CA CYS A 7 4.49 10.67 -6.87
C CYS A 7 4.54 9.17 -7.20
N MET A 8 4.48 8.32 -6.18
CA MET A 8 4.47 6.86 -6.35
C MET A 8 3.05 6.32 -6.12
N ASP A 9 2.53 5.60 -7.10
CA ASP A 9 1.26 4.90 -6.96
C ASP A 9 1.47 3.55 -6.27
N GLU A 10 1.11 3.50 -4.99
CA GLU A 10 1.16 2.31 -4.14
C GLU A 10 -0.24 1.73 -3.88
N VAL A 11 -1.23 2.04 -4.71
CA VAL A 11 -2.61 1.55 -4.52
C VAL A 11 -2.68 0.01 -4.55
N ILE A 12 -1.79 -0.66 -5.28
CA ILE A 12 -1.68 -2.13 -5.30
C ILE A 12 -0.57 -2.61 -4.38
N THR A 13 0.57 -1.97 -4.41
CA THR A 13 1.81 -2.45 -3.77
C THR A 13 1.92 -2.06 -2.30
N GLY A 14 1.33 -0.92 -1.92
CA GLY A 14 1.31 -0.46 -0.54
C GLY A 14 0.66 -1.47 0.40
N PHE A 15 1.31 -1.79 1.50
CA PHE A 15 0.89 -2.80 2.48
C PHE A 15 0.70 -4.21 1.91
N ARG A 16 1.07 -4.44 0.63
CA ARG A 16 0.94 -5.74 -0.03
C ARG A 16 2.28 -6.47 -0.16
N VAL A 17 3.27 -5.82 -0.71
CA VAL A 17 4.60 -6.43 -0.94
C VAL A 17 5.51 -6.27 0.27
N ASN A 18 5.25 -5.30 1.10
CA ASN A 18 5.94 -5.00 2.35
C ASN A 18 5.04 -4.02 3.14
N ILE A 19 5.24 -3.91 4.46
CA ILE A 19 4.52 -2.94 5.29
C ILE A 19 4.73 -1.50 4.79
N GLY A 20 5.89 -1.18 4.28
CA GLY A 20 6.22 0.10 3.67
C GLY A 20 6.01 0.17 2.15
N GLY A 21 5.39 -0.85 1.53
CA GLY A 21 5.11 -0.88 0.09
C GLY A 21 6.33 -1.14 -0.79
N ALA A 22 6.16 -0.91 -2.10
CA ALA A 22 7.22 -1.08 -3.08
C ALA A 22 8.36 -0.07 -2.89
N GLN A 23 8.08 1.12 -2.39
CA GLN A 23 9.12 2.12 -2.07
C GLN A 23 10.18 1.56 -1.13
N THR A 24 9.79 0.76 -0.14
CA THR A 24 10.73 0.10 0.77
C THR A 24 11.55 -0.97 0.04
N VAL A 25 10.91 -1.78 -0.79
CA VAL A 25 11.58 -2.83 -1.56
C VAL A 25 12.58 -2.27 -2.57
N LEU A 26 12.24 -1.13 -3.17
CA LEU A 26 13.07 -0.44 -4.17
C LEU A 26 14.12 0.50 -3.55
N GLY A 27 14.05 0.75 -2.25
CA GLY A 27 14.94 1.72 -1.58
C GLY A 27 14.73 3.16 -2.05
N VAL A 28 13.50 3.51 -2.46
CA VAL A 28 13.13 4.84 -2.97
C VAL A 28 12.20 5.53 -1.97
N THR A 29 12.43 6.81 -1.74
CA THR A 29 11.51 7.64 -0.94
C THR A 29 10.86 8.68 -1.86
N PRO A 30 9.58 8.51 -2.22
CA PRO A 30 8.87 9.47 -3.06
C PRO A 30 8.54 10.76 -2.29
N ASP A 31 8.16 11.80 -3.01
CA ASP A 31 7.65 13.04 -2.42
C ASP A 31 6.19 12.87 -1.97
N LEU A 32 5.41 12.14 -2.75
CA LEU A 32 4.03 11.74 -2.47
C LEU A 32 3.83 10.25 -2.78
N CYS A 33 2.88 9.62 -2.12
CA CYS A 33 2.39 8.29 -2.47
C CYS A 33 0.88 8.20 -2.32
N THR A 34 0.24 7.41 -3.19
CA THR A 34 -1.17 7.04 -3.09
C THR A 34 -1.29 5.60 -2.60
N MET A 35 -2.23 5.33 -1.72
CA MET A 35 -2.44 4.00 -1.14
C MET A 35 -3.93 3.65 -1.11
N GLY A 36 -4.24 2.37 -1.19
CA GLY A 36 -5.60 1.86 -1.19
C GLY A 36 -5.62 0.35 -0.96
N LYS A 37 -6.68 -0.30 -1.37
CA LYS A 37 -6.85 -1.78 -1.35
C LYS A 37 -6.40 -2.44 -0.04
N ALA A 38 -5.14 -2.89 0.03
CA ALA A 38 -4.61 -3.64 1.18
C ALA A 38 -4.60 -2.84 2.49
N ILE A 39 -4.57 -1.51 2.45
CA ILE A 39 -4.56 -0.66 3.65
C ILE A 39 -5.78 -0.89 4.56
N SER A 40 -6.90 -1.31 4.00
CA SER A 40 -8.16 -1.51 4.73
C SER A 40 -8.78 -2.89 4.48
N ASN A 41 -8.08 -3.75 3.72
CA ASN A 41 -8.40 -5.16 3.49
C ASN A 41 -9.86 -5.41 3.08
N GLY A 42 -10.39 -4.63 2.13
CA GLY A 42 -11.72 -4.80 1.54
C GLY A 42 -12.72 -3.69 1.82
N ILE A 43 -12.48 -2.83 2.81
CA ILE A 43 -13.29 -1.63 3.02
C ILE A 43 -12.80 -0.53 2.05
N PRO A 44 -13.68 0.24 1.39
CA PRO A 44 -13.28 1.25 0.41
C PRO A 44 -12.63 2.46 1.08
N VAL A 45 -11.32 2.38 1.26
CA VAL A 45 -10.48 3.47 1.78
C VAL A 45 -9.30 3.67 0.85
N SER A 46 -8.96 4.93 0.62
CA SER A 46 -7.72 5.34 -0.02
C SER A 46 -7.13 6.52 0.72
N CYS A 47 -5.83 6.70 0.60
CA CYS A 47 -5.17 7.85 1.18
C CYS A 47 -4.02 8.34 0.29
N VAL A 48 -3.64 9.58 0.52
CA VAL A 48 -2.45 10.21 -0.02
C VAL A 48 -1.56 10.59 1.16
N GLY A 49 -0.31 10.23 1.09
CA GLY A 49 0.71 10.60 2.06
C GLY A 49 1.93 11.19 1.36
N GLY A 50 2.79 11.86 2.12
CA GLY A 50 4.03 12.37 1.56
C GLY A 50 4.73 13.39 2.44
N LYS A 51 5.71 14.07 1.85
CA LYS A 51 6.51 15.06 2.55
C LYS A 51 5.65 16.18 3.13
N LYS A 52 5.98 16.55 4.36
CA LYS A 52 5.24 17.57 5.12
C LYS A 52 5.06 18.86 4.34
N GLU A 53 6.09 19.34 3.67
CA GLU A 53 6.10 20.61 2.93
C GLU A 53 5.05 20.60 1.80
N ILE A 54 4.79 19.45 1.19
CA ILE A 54 3.78 19.29 0.15
C ILE A 54 2.39 19.11 0.79
N MET A 55 2.29 18.27 1.82
CA MET A 55 1.01 18.00 2.48
C MET A 55 0.46 19.20 3.25
N ASP A 56 1.30 20.13 3.66
CA ASP A 56 0.87 21.38 4.31
C ASP A 56 0.01 22.28 3.41
N CYS A 57 -0.02 22.05 2.09
CA CYS A 57 -0.95 22.76 1.19
C CYS A 57 -2.42 22.41 1.48
N ILE A 58 -2.69 21.20 1.98
CA ILE A 58 -4.04 20.76 2.41
C ILE A 58 -4.40 21.46 3.73
N ARG A 59 -3.49 21.48 4.72
CA ARG A 59 -3.70 22.15 6.00
C ARG A 59 -3.88 23.65 5.86
N GLY A 60 -3.17 24.25 4.90
CA GLY A 60 -3.27 25.69 4.59
C GLY A 60 -4.47 26.06 3.71
N ASN A 61 -5.40 25.14 3.46
CA ASN A 61 -6.56 25.34 2.58
C ASN A 61 -6.20 25.80 1.14
N LYS A 62 -4.96 25.56 0.69
CA LYS A 62 -4.54 25.84 -0.68
C LYS A 62 -5.07 24.77 -1.65
N VAL A 63 -5.25 23.56 -1.14
CA VAL A 63 -5.87 22.43 -1.85
C VAL A 63 -7.03 21.93 -1.01
N LEU A 64 -8.22 21.94 -1.57
CA LEU A 64 -9.40 21.37 -0.92
C LEU A 64 -9.47 19.86 -1.20
N VAL A 65 -9.77 19.08 -0.16
CA VAL A 65 -10.05 17.66 -0.25
C VAL A 65 -11.51 17.42 0.16
N PRO A 66 -12.47 17.88 -0.64
CA PRO A 66 -13.89 17.73 -0.32
C PRO A 66 -14.32 16.26 -0.51
N GLY A 67 -15.26 15.82 0.32
CA GLY A 67 -15.84 14.50 0.19
C GLY A 67 -16.79 14.22 1.34
N THR A 68 -17.77 13.33 1.10
CA THR A 68 -18.71 12.90 2.12
C THR A 68 -18.06 11.94 3.11
N TYR A 69 -17.07 11.17 2.65
CA TYR A 69 -16.48 10.06 3.42
C TYR A 69 -14.99 10.21 3.83
N PRO A 70 -14.29 11.38 3.70
CA PRO A 70 -12.94 11.49 4.22
C PRO A 70 -12.91 11.20 5.73
N GLY A 71 -12.10 10.24 6.13
CA GLY A 71 -11.92 9.88 7.54
C GLY A 71 -13.15 9.24 8.21
N TYR A 72 -14.08 8.63 7.46
CA TYR A 72 -15.24 7.98 8.08
C TYR A 72 -14.83 6.84 9.01
N GLY A 73 -15.54 6.76 10.17
CA GLY A 73 -15.12 5.94 11.31
C GLY A 73 -14.92 4.46 10.99
N LEU A 74 -15.80 3.82 10.21
CA LEU A 74 -15.67 2.41 9.85
C LEU A 74 -14.41 2.17 9.00
N GLY A 75 -14.11 3.05 8.04
CA GLY A 75 -12.91 2.96 7.23
C GLY A 75 -11.64 3.11 8.07
N MET A 76 -11.63 4.05 8.99
CA MET A 76 -10.48 4.25 9.89
C MET A 76 -10.29 3.07 10.84
N ALA A 77 -11.35 2.49 11.37
CA ALA A 77 -11.29 1.28 12.19
C ALA A 77 -10.72 0.09 11.40
N ALA A 78 -11.14 -0.09 10.14
CA ALA A 78 -10.61 -1.13 9.27
C ALA A 78 -9.11 -0.95 8.96
N VAL A 79 -8.68 0.29 8.70
CA VAL A 79 -7.26 0.62 8.52
C VAL A 79 -6.46 0.27 9.77
N LEU A 80 -6.88 0.69 10.94
CA LEU A 80 -6.19 0.40 12.20
C LEU A 80 -6.09 -1.11 12.44
N ALA A 81 -7.20 -1.85 12.33
CA ALA A 81 -7.20 -3.29 12.50
C ALA A 81 -6.29 -4.01 11.49
N THR A 82 -6.25 -3.53 10.24
CA THR A 82 -5.35 -4.06 9.22
C THR A 82 -3.89 -3.81 9.56
N LEU A 83 -3.54 -2.59 9.98
CA LEU A 83 -2.18 -2.24 10.37
C LEU A 83 -1.73 -3.04 11.61
N ASP A 84 -2.60 -3.19 12.59
CA ASP A 84 -2.33 -4.00 13.79
C ASP A 84 -2.00 -5.44 13.39
N GLU A 85 -2.75 -6.03 12.46
CA GLU A 85 -2.49 -7.40 12.00
C GLU A 85 -1.20 -7.50 11.17
N LEU A 86 -0.95 -6.54 10.28
CA LEU A 86 0.23 -6.54 9.41
C LEU A 86 1.54 -6.33 10.19
N THR A 87 1.48 -5.66 11.34
CA THR A 87 2.67 -5.35 12.17
C THR A 87 2.95 -6.38 13.26
N LYS A 88 2.04 -7.32 13.50
CA LYS A 88 2.22 -8.38 14.50
C LYS A 88 3.49 -9.20 14.23
N ASP A 89 4.15 -9.59 15.32
CA ASP A 89 5.28 -10.50 15.31
C ASP A 89 6.34 -10.14 14.25
N ASP A 90 6.71 -8.86 14.22
CA ASP A 90 7.65 -8.31 13.24
C ASP A 90 7.22 -8.60 11.79
N CYS A 91 5.97 -8.28 11.50
CA CYS A 91 5.38 -8.45 10.16
C CYS A 91 5.38 -9.90 9.65
N ALA A 92 5.25 -10.87 10.55
CA ALA A 92 5.32 -12.31 10.21
C ALA A 92 4.31 -12.75 9.14
N VAL A 93 3.19 -12.05 9.00
CA VAL A 93 2.17 -12.33 7.99
C VAL A 93 2.74 -12.32 6.57
N TYR A 94 3.72 -11.46 6.27
CA TYR A 94 4.35 -11.41 4.94
C TYR A 94 5.12 -12.68 4.62
N LYS A 95 5.79 -13.28 5.61
CA LYS A 95 6.51 -14.56 5.43
C LYS A 95 5.53 -15.66 5.01
N GLN A 96 4.34 -15.68 5.62
CA GLN A 96 3.30 -16.65 5.26
C GLN A 96 2.72 -16.39 3.86
N VAL A 97 2.43 -15.13 3.53
CA VAL A 97 1.91 -14.74 2.21
C VAL A 97 2.90 -15.14 1.11
N PHE A 98 4.18 -14.83 1.28
CA PHE A 98 5.21 -15.20 0.29
C PHE A 98 5.38 -16.71 0.16
N LYS A 99 5.34 -17.46 1.25
CA LYS A 99 5.37 -18.93 1.19
C LYS A 99 4.20 -19.53 0.39
N VAL A 100 3.00 -18.95 0.53
CA VAL A 100 1.83 -19.35 -0.26
C VAL A 100 2.01 -18.98 -1.72
N GLN A 101 2.53 -17.79 -2.00
CA GLN A 101 2.84 -17.32 -3.35
C GLN A 101 3.84 -18.27 -4.05
N GLU A 102 4.94 -18.61 -3.42
CA GLU A 102 5.93 -19.57 -3.94
C GLU A 102 5.27 -20.90 -4.32
N LYS A 103 4.48 -21.48 -3.40
CA LYS A 103 3.77 -22.73 -3.66
C LYS A 103 2.81 -22.65 -4.86
N ILE A 104 2.11 -21.53 -5.02
CA ILE A 104 1.23 -21.32 -6.17
C ILE A 104 2.04 -21.20 -7.46
N MET A 105 3.13 -20.43 -7.44
CA MET A 105 3.99 -20.24 -8.60
C MET A 105 4.63 -21.55 -9.05
N ASP A 106 5.14 -22.34 -8.12
CA ASP A 106 5.71 -23.67 -8.42
C ASP A 106 4.68 -24.59 -9.07
N GLY A 107 3.46 -24.62 -8.53
CA GLY A 107 2.35 -25.38 -9.13
C GLY A 107 1.97 -24.92 -10.53
N LEU A 108 1.96 -23.59 -10.78
CA LEU A 108 1.69 -23.05 -12.12
C LEU A 108 2.80 -23.41 -13.11
N VAL A 109 4.06 -23.34 -12.69
CA VAL A 109 5.20 -23.75 -13.52
C VAL A 109 5.15 -25.23 -13.85
N GLU A 110 4.77 -26.09 -12.89
CA GLU A 110 4.59 -27.51 -13.12
C GLU A 110 3.48 -27.80 -14.15
N ILE A 111 2.33 -27.13 -14.02
CA ILE A 111 1.22 -27.24 -14.96
C ILE A 111 1.62 -26.75 -16.36
N SER A 112 2.29 -25.60 -16.45
CA SER A 112 2.79 -25.06 -17.72
C SER A 112 3.70 -26.06 -18.44
N ARG A 113 4.65 -26.64 -17.73
CA ARG A 113 5.55 -27.66 -18.30
C ARG A 113 4.80 -28.94 -18.71
N LYS A 114 3.82 -29.38 -17.92
CA LYS A 114 3.07 -30.60 -18.16
C LYS A 114 2.20 -30.51 -19.42
N TYR A 115 1.67 -29.34 -19.70
CA TYR A 115 0.72 -29.12 -20.80
C TYR A 115 1.30 -28.29 -21.95
N ASP A 116 2.58 -27.96 -21.88
CA ASP A 116 3.32 -27.16 -22.88
C ASP A 116 2.62 -25.82 -23.23
N ILE A 117 2.22 -25.07 -22.15
CA ILE A 117 1.53 -23.76 -22.23
C ILE A 117 2.31 -22.69 -21.50
#